data_455fe4e5d30f43830ee5b3ca90a14108
#
_entry.id   455fe4e5d30f43830ee5b3ca90a14108
#
_cell.length_a   1.000
_cell.length_b   1.000
_cell.length_c   1.000
_cell.angle_alpha   90.00
_cell.angle_beta   90.00
_cell.angle_gamma   90.00
#
_symmetry.space_group_name_H-M   'P 1'
#
loop_
_entity.id
_entity.type
_entity.pdbx_description
1 polymer ?
#
loop_
_entity_poly.entity_id
_entity_poly.type
_entity_poly.pdbx_seq_one_letter_code
_entity_poly.pdbx_strand_id
1 'polypeptide(L)'
;IFISIDSSRQNANGVIGTSALPYLNVLLDEIFERKNFIGHLHWKKKKQPSFLARIAGVMESILVYAKDEANIGKLQLGGQSDTTKRIDNASNKISEMHIKKGIRYMGSQNHIIKKGIYQNKTMSTEFLDDVIVVDGRVQNDFIARAKFRNRQEELTRFCDLDLIYITGNNSFRRYKTQEEEKAGKTITDLLLDWGQNQDATDELRKLFDIKDDEKAFDNPKPELLISNIIESSTEEGDIVMDFHLGSGTTAAVAHKLNRQYIGIEQMEYVSTLVIPRLQKVIEGEQGGISKLVDWQGGGSFVYCELLEDAQSLISEIQEANHDQINLV
;
A
#
# COMPACT_ATOMS: atom_id res chain seq x y z
N ILE A 1 -10.90 7.74 4.11
CA ILE A 1 -11.58 6.52 4.58
C ILE A 1 -11.46 5.41 3.55
N PHE A 2 -11.27 4.18 4.03
CA PHE A 2 -11.25 2.96 3.23
C PHE A 2 -12.39 2.07 3.70
N ILE A 3 -13.29 1.68 2.79
CA ILE A 3 -14.43 0.82 3.13
C ILE A 3 -14.39 -0.43 2.24
N SER A 4 -14.16 -1.56 2.89
CA SER A 4 -14.14 -2.89 2.26
C SER A 4 -15.54 -3.47 2.21
N ILE A 5 -15.93 -3.99 1.06
CA ILE A 5 -17.23 -4.66 0.88
C ILE A 5 -17.10 -5.89 -0.02
N ASP A 6 -17.70 -6.99 0.41
CA ASP A 6 -17.81 -8.18 -0.41
C ASP A 6 -18.81 -7.95 -1.54
N SER A 7 -18.34 -7.94 -2.77
CA SER A 7 -19.16 -7.83 -3.96
C SER A 7 -19.72 -9.19 -4.44
N SER A 8 -19.47 -10.28 -3.72
CA SER A 8 -19.98 -11.61 -4.08
C SER A 8 -21.51 -11.66 -3.91
N ARG A 9 -22.19 -12.30 -4.87
CA ARG A 9 -23.66 -12.42 -4.90
C ARG A 9 -24.21 -13.60 -4.12
N GLN A 10 -23.38 -14.39 -3.45
CA GLN A 10 -23.82 -15.59 -2.73
C GLN A 10 -23.64 -15.40 -1.24
N ASN A 11 -24.75 -15.51 -0.50
CA ASN A 11 -24.71 -15.74 0.93
C ASN A 11 -24.43 -17.23 1.22
N ALA A 12 -24.20 -17.57 2.49
CA ALA A 12 -23.92 -18.95 2.93
C ALA A 12 -25.01 -19.97 2.55
N ASN A 13 -26.22 -19.52 2.21
CA ASN A 13 -27.37 -20.34 1.86
C ASN A 13 -27.60 -20.46 0.34
N GLY A 14 -26.65 -20.00 -0.48
CA GLY A 14 -26.76 -20.06 -1.95
C GLY A 14 -27.77 -19.09 -2.56
N VAL A 15 -28.37 -18.20 -1.77
CA VAL A 15 -29.29 -17.17 -2.25
C VAL A 15 -28.50 -16.09 -2.98
N ILE A 16 -28.87 -15.81 -4.24
CA ILE A 16 -28.26 -14.73 -5.03
C ILE A 16 -28.74 -13.40 -4.45
N GLY A 17 -27.91 -12.79 -3.61
CA GLY A 17 -28.14 -11.41 -3.17
C GLY A 17 -27.70 -10.40 -4.23
N THR A 18 -28.29 -9.22 -4.25
CA THR A 18 -27.76 -8.08 -5.00
C THR A 18 -26.46 -7.61 -4.34
N SER A 19 -25.42 -7.35 -5.14
CA SER A 19 -24.20 -6.73 -4.61
C SER A 19 -24.56 -5.40 -3.94
N ALA A 20 -24.16 -5.21 -2.68
CA ALA A 20 -24.38 -3.95 -1.97
C ALA A 20 -23.43 -2.83 -2.43
N LEU A 21 -22.38 -3.16 -3.21
CA LEU A 21 -21.36 -2.22 -3.66
C LEU A 21 -21.91 -0.97 -4.37
N PRO A 22 -22.86 -1.06 -5.33
CA PRO A 22 -23.43 0.13 -5.98
C PRO A 22 -24.15 1.06 -4.99
N TYR A 23 -24.88 0.49 -4.05
CA TYR A 23 -25.61 1.27 -3.03
C TYR A 23 -24.66 1.93 -2.05
N LEU A 24 -23.60 1.23 -1.64
CA LEU A 24 -22.55 1.78 -0.79
C LEU A 24 -21.85 2.95 -1.51
N ASN A 25 -21.56 2.83 -2.80
CA ASN A 25 -20.93 3.92 -3.56
C ASN A 25 -21.80 5.17 -3.58
N VAL A 26 -23.12 5.01 -3.84
CA VAL A 26 -24.07 6.14 -3.81
C VAL A 26 -24.14 6.77 -2.41
N LEU A 27 -24.25 5.96 -1.36
CA LEU A 27 -24.25 6.45 0.01
C LEU A 27 -22.98 7.24 0.36
N LEU A 28 -21.83 6.74 -0.05
CA LEU A 28 -20.55 7.42 0.18
C LEU A 28 -20.43 8.71 -0.65
N ASP A 29 -20.95 8.73 -1.87
CA ASP A 29 -21.05 9.95 -2.68
C ASP A 29 -21.91 11.02 -2.00
N GLU A 30 -23.01 10.61 -1.30
CA GLU A 30 -23.86 11.54 -0.51
C GLU A 30 -23.15 12.06 0.75
N ILE A 31 -22.40 11.20 1.45
CA ILE A 31 -21.73 11.56 2.71
C ILE A 31 -20.45 12.39 2.46
N PHE A 32 -19.61 11.96 1.51
CA PHE A 32 -18.28 12.54 1.28
C PHE A 32 -18.23 13.47 0.07
N GLU A 33 -19.28 13.55 -0.73
CA GLU A 33 -19.38 14.17 -2.05
C GLU A 33 -18.53 13.43 -3.11
N ARG A 34 -19.10 13.25 -4.30
CA ARG A 34 -18.44 12.53 -5.42
C ARG A 34 -17.06 13.06 -5.79
N LYS A 35 -16.84 14.38 -5.64
CA LYS A 35 -15.54 15.02 -5.93
C LYS A 35 -14.40 14.50 -5.04
N ASN A 36 -14.73 13.94 -3.88
CA ASN A 36 -13.77 13.43 -2.89
C ASN A 36 -13.54 11.91 -3.02
N PHE A 37 -14.05 11.29 -4.08
CA PHE A 37 -13.75 9.91 -4.42
C PHE A 37 -12.32 9.77 -4.93
N ILE A 38 -11.48 9.03 -4.21
CA ILE A 38 -10.07 8.84 -4.55
C ILE A 38 -9.88 7.64 -5.47
N GLY A 39 -10.59 6.54 -5.23
CA GLY A 39 -10.44 5.35 -6.05
C GLY A 39 -11.19 4.13 -5.56
N HIS A 40 -11.21 3.13 -6.42
CA HIS A 40 -11.75 1.81 -6.15
C HIS A 40 -10.62 0.79 -6.25
N LEU A 41 -10.27 0.17 -5.13
CA LEU A 41 -9.24 -0.83 -5.06
C LEU A 41 -9.86 -2.23 -5.13
N HIS A 42 -9.16 -3.14 -5.77
CA HIS A 42 -9.55 -4.55 -5.95
C HIS A 42 -8.55 -5.44 -5.23
N TRP A 43 -8.92 -5.90 -4.04
CA TRP A 43 -8.08 -6.77 -3.24
C TRP A 43 -8.33 -8.25 -3.56
N LYS A 44 -7.26 -8.99 -3.87
CA LYS A 44 -7.31 -10.43 -4.11
C LYS A 44 -7.37 -11.19 -2.78
N LYS A 45 -8.60 -11.48 -2.30
CA LYS A 45 -8.83 -12.11 -1.00
C LYS A 45 -8.61 -13.64 -0.97
N LYS A 46 -8.54 -14.31 -2.13
CA LYS A 46 -8.42 -15.78 -2.23
C LYS A 46 -7.48 -16.19 -3.37
N LYS A 47 -6.71 -17.27 -3.16
CA LYS A 47 -5.90 -17.90 -4.21
C LYS A 47 -6.74 -18.60 -5.26
N GLN A 48 -7.65 -19.45 -4.77
CA GLN A 48 -8.45 -20.31 -5.61
C GLN A 48 -9.92 -19.87 -5.62
N PRO A 49 -10.52 -19.83 -6.80
CA PRO A 49 -11.94 -19.56 -6.93
C PRO A 49 -12.80 -20.71 -6.38
N SER A 50 -14.03 -20.40 -5.99
CA SER A 50 -15.05 -21.41 -5.72
C SER A 50 -15.54 -21.98 -7.04
N PHE A 51 -15.46 -23.29 -7.25
CA PHE A 51 -15.93 -23.97 -8.45
C PHE A 51 -17.47 -24.05 -8.54
N LEU A 52 -18.18 -23.69 -7.46
CA LEU A 52 -19.64 -23.73 -7.41
C LEU A 52 -20.29 -22.47 -7.99
N ALA A 53 -19.54 -21.39 -8.20
CA ALA A 53 -20.08 -20.15 -8.73
C ALA A 53 -20.00 -20.09 -10.26
N ARG A 54 -21.00 -19.46 -10.92
CA ARG A 54 -20.96 -19.21 -12.38
C ARG A 54 -19.79 -18.30 -12.79
N ILE A 55 -19.45 -17.34 -11.94
CA ILE A 55 -18.26 -16.52 -12.03
C ILE A 55 -17.58 -16.58 -10.67
N ALA A 56 -16.37 -17.10 -10.66
CA ALA A 56 -15.63 -17.28 -9.43
C ALA A 56 -15.04 -15.95 -8.94
N GLY A 57 -15.64 -15.37 -7.92
CA GLY A 57 -15.15 -14.15 -7.28
C GLY A 57 -13.95 -14.42 -6.38
N VAL A 58 -12.79 -13.83 -6.70
CA VAL A 58 -11.57 -13.90 -5.88
C VAL A 58 -11.20 -12.54 -5.33
N MET A 59 -11.89 -11.48 -5.76
CA MET A 59 -11.62 -10.10 -5.40
C MET A 59 -12.65 -9.59 -4.41
N GLU A 60 -12.23 -8.64 -3.59
CA GLU A 60 -13.08 -7.82 -2.74
C GLU A 60 -12.85 -6.34 -3.10
N SER A 61 -13.89 -5.55 -3.02
CA SER A 61 -13.86 -4.13 -3.35
C SER A 61 -13.54 -3.29 -2.13
N ILE A 62 -12.65 -2.30 -2.28
CA ILE A 62 -12.36 -1.29 -1.26
C ILE A 62 -12.56 0.08 -1.89
N LEU A 63 -13.56 0.81 -1.43
CA LEU A 63 -13.81 2.19 -1.84
C LEU A 63 -13.00 3.15 -0.99
N VAL A 64 -12.36 4.13 -1.62
CA VAL A 64 -11.51 5.11 -0.97
C VAL A 64 -12.05 6.51 -1.20
N TYR A 65 -12.30 7.23 -0.12
CA TYR A 65 -12.75 8.62 -0.13
C TYR A 65 -11.86 9.47 0.77
N ALA A 66 -11.72 10.74 0.43
CA ALA A 66 -11.13 11.76 1.29
C ALA A 66 -12.23 12.62 1.92
N LYS A 67 -11.88 13.38 2.95
CA LYS A 67 -12.70 14.51 3.40
C LYS A 67 -12.59 15.67 2.42
N ASP A 68 -11.40 15.87 1.87
CA ASP A 68 -11.08 16.86 0.85
C ASP A 68 -9.97 16.33 -0.04
N GLU A 69 -10.29 16.01 -1.28
CA GLU A 69 -9.37 15.43 -2.27
C GLU A 69 -8.19 16.37 -2.58
N ALA A 70 -8.44 17.69 -2.59
CA ALA A 70 -7.42 18.67 -2.90
C ALA A 70 -6.27 18.70 -1.88
N ASN A 71 -6.51 18.25 -0.65
CA ASN A 71 -5.54 18.22 0.43
C ASN A 71 -4.88 16.85 0.64
N ILE A 72 -5.22 15.84 -0.15
CA ILE A 72 -4.64 14.51 -0.02
C ILE A 72 -3.46 14.34 -0.99
N GLY A 73 -2.33 13.86 -0.47
CA GLY A 73 -1.19 13.47 -1.28
C GLY A 73 -1.42 12.16 -2.04
N LYS A 74 -0.39 11.70 -2.75
CA LYS A 74 -0.42 10.37 -3.35
C LYS A 74 -0.36 9.32 -2.25
N LEU A 75 -1.23 8.33 -2.30
CA LEU A 75 -1.14 7.15 -1.44
C LEU A 75 0.08 6.33 -1.87
N GLN A 76 1.09 6.27 -1.02
CA GLN A 76 2.38 5.67 -1.33
C GLN A 76 2.82 4.74 -0.21
N LEU A 77 3.40 3.62 -0.59
CA LEU A 77 4.10 2.75 0.36
C LEU A 77 5.59 3.01 0.28
N GLY A 78 6.22 3.23 1.42
CA GLY A 78 7.66 3.14 1.55
C GLY A 78 8.10 1.73 1.17
N GLY A 79 9.16 1.58 0.42
CA GLY A 79 9.58 0.24 0.13
C GLY A 79 10.61 0.09 -0.96
N GLN A 80 11.13 -1.10 -1.04
CA GLN A 80 12.12 -1.57 -1.98
C GLN A 80 11.62 -1.36 -3.41
N SER A 81 11.88 -0.19 -3.96
CA SER A 81 11.83 -0.03 -5.40
C SER A 81 13.24 -0.25 -5.94
N ASP A 82 13.34 -0.75 -7.17
CA ASP A 82 14.63 -0.86 -7.85
C ASP A 82 15.47 0.39 -7.58
N THR A 83 16.66 0.19 -7.05
CA THR A 83 17.62 1.29 -6.75
C THR A 83 18.05 2.04 -8.02
N THR A 84 17.68 1.53 -9.18
CA THR A 84 18.06 2.07 -10.48
C THR A 84 16.87 2.33 -11.39
N LYS A 85 16.96 3.38 -12.20
CA LYS A 85 15.94 3.77 -13.19
C LYS A 85 16.50 3.74 -14.60
N ARG A 86 15.65 3.44 -15.59
CA ARG A 86 15.98 3.64 -17.00
C ARG A 86 15.92 5.13 -17.31
N ILE A 87 16.85 5.61 -18.15
CA ILE A 87 16.85 6.98 -18.67
C ILE A 87 16.31 7.07 -20.10
N ASP A 88 15.80 5.96 -20.63
CA ASP A 88 15.16 5.85 -21.94
C ASP A 88 13.72 5.34 -21.83
N ASN A 89 12.90 5.63 -22.85
CA ASN A 89 11.52 5.18 -22.97
C ASN A 89 11.12 4.96 -24.42
N ALA A 90 10.50 3.82 -24.73
CA ALA A 90 10.07 3.46 -26.08
C ALA A 90 9.12 4.50 -26.73
N SER A 91 8.32 5.20 -25.93
CA SER A 91 7.37 6.22 -26.38
C SER A 91 8.02 7.56 -26.75
N ASN A 92 9.28 7.79 -26.38
CA ASN A 92 9.95 9.06 -26.63
C ASN A 92 10.55 9.11 -28.03
N LYS A 93 10.72 10.32 -28.54
CA LYS A 93 11.49 10.56 -29.78
C LYS A 93 12.98 10.35 -29.47
N ILE A 94 13.73 9.97 -30.51
CA ILE A 94 15.19 9.91 -30.42
C ILE A 94 15.71 11.34 -30.25
N SER A 95 16.59 11.53 -29.29
CA SER A 95 17.30 12.77 -29.04
C SER A 95 18.77 12.50 -28.84
N GLU A 96 19.58 13.52 -29.15
CA GLU A 96 21.01 13.54 -28.99
C GLU A 96 21.37 14.19 -27.66
N MET A 97 22.26 13.57 -26.89
CA MET A 97 22.68 14.03 -25.59
C MET A 97 24.21 14.01 -25.46
N HIS A 98 24.74 15.08 -24.91
CA HIS A 98 26.14 15.17 -24.50
C HIS A 98 26.31 14.55 -23.12
N ILE A 99 27.16 13.54 -23.05
CA ILE A 99 27.44 12.80 -21.82
C ILE A 99 28.84 13.16 -21.36
N LYS A 100 28.95 13.63 -20.11
CA LYS A 100 30.23 13.96 -19.51
C LYS A 100 31.04 12.72 -19.16
N LYS A 101 32.36 12.84 -19.25
CA LYS A 101 33.30 11.86 -18.68
C LYS A 101 33.08 11.64 -17.20
N GLY A 102 33.62 10.56 -16.66
CA GLY A 102 33.54 10.20 -15.23
C GLY A 102 32.42 9.25 -14.88
N ILE A 103 31.39 9.08 -15.73
CA ILE A 103 30.31 8.14 -15.46
C ILE A 103 30.82 6.69 -15.42
N ARG A 104 30.12 5.83 -14.67
CA ARG A 104 30.50 4.44 -14.47
C ARG A 104 30.16 3.58 -15.69
N TYR A 105 30.98 2.55 -15.91
CA TYR A 105 30.65 1.45 -16.83
C TYR A 105 30.59 0.13 -16.06
N MET A 106 29.48 -0.58 -16.20
CA MET A 106 29.21 -1.83 -15.46
C MET A 106 29.62 -3.09 -16.25
N GLY A 107 30.50 -2.94 -17.24
CA GLY A 107 31.12 -4.04 -17.98
C GLY A 107 32.60 -4.22 -17.57
N SER A 108 33.45 -4.50 -18.56
CA SER A 108 34.90 -4.67 -18.34
C SER A 108 35.55 -3.39 -17.86
N GLN A 109 36.45 -3.48 -16.87
CA GLN A 109 37.05 -2.30 -16.23
C GLN A 109 37.87 -1.45 -17.21
N ASN A 110 38.55 -2.07 -18.17
CA ASN A 110 39.28 -1.41 -19.25
C ASN A 110 38.67 -1.84 -20.58
N HIS A 111 38.05 -0.91 -21.27
CA HIS A 111 37.29 -1.22 -22.48
C HIS A 111 37.12 0.02 -23.37
N ILE A 112 36.93 -0.19 -24.67
CA ILE A 112 36.52 0.86 -25.59
C ILE A 112 35.18 0.47 -26.21
N ILE A 113 34.12 1.22 -25.89
CA ILE A 113 32.85 1.10 -26.59
C ILE A 113 33.01 1.85 -27.92
N LYS A 114 33.03 1.11 -29.01
CA LYS A 114 33.17 1.71 -30.34
C LYS A 114 31.93 2.48 -30.71
N LYS A 115 32.11 3.57 -31.45
CA LYS A 115 30.98 4.28 -32.07
C LYS A 115 30.13 3.34 -32.90
N GLY A 116 28.79 3.48 -32.78
CA GLY A 116 27.86 2.60 -33.46
C GLY A 116 26.55 2.41 -32.71
N ILE A 117 25.68 1.59 -33.25
CA ILE A 117 24.36 1.32 -32.69
C ILE A 117 24.40 0.01 -31.91
N TYR A 118 24.01 0.08 -30.68
CA TYR A 118 23.88 -1.08 -29.75
C TYR A 118 22.41 -1.32 -29.46
N GLN A 119 21.92 -2.49 -29.85
CA GLN A 119 20.51 -2.85 -29.69
C GLN A 119 20.30 -3.75 -28.50
N ASN A 120 19.39 -3.36 -27.63
CA ASN A 120 18.83 -4.17 -26.57
C ASN A 120 17.42 -4.61 -26.98
N LYS A 121 16.85 -5.61 -26.30
CA LYS A 121 15.57 -6.25 -26.67
C LYS A 121 14.48 -5.30 -27.21
N THR A 122 14.37 -4.10 -26.68
CA THR A 122 13.32 -3.13 -27.04
C THR A 122 13.81 -1.74 -27.36
N MET A 123 15.09 -1.47 -27.18
CA MET A 123 15.69 -0.12 -27.26
C MET A 123 17.05 -0.18 -27.96
N SER A 124 17.42 0.89 -28.63
CA SER A 124 18.73 1.08 -29.19
C SER A 124 19.41 2.32 -28.62
N THR A 125 20.73 2.24 -28.45
CA THR A 125 21.59 3.36 -28.09
C THR A 125 22.65 3.49 -29.17
N GLU A 126 22.79 4.65 -29.74
CA GLU A 126 23.85 4.97 -30.70
C GLU A 126 24.90 5.83 -29.98
N PHE A 127 26.16 5.40 -30.02
CA PHE A 127 27.32 6.20 -29.64
C PHE A 127 27.90 6.85 -30.88
N LEU A 128 28.02 8.17 -30.87
CA LEU A 128 28.56 8.92 -32.00
C LEU A 128 30.09 9.03 -31.96
N ASP A 129 30.65 8.79 -30.77
CA ASP A 129 32.08 8.79 -30.50
C ASP A 129 32.50 7.45 -29.86
N ASP A 130 33.78 7.10 -29.98
CA ASP A 130 34.35 6.02 -29.20
C ASP A 130 34.39 6.42 -27.72
N VAL A 131 33.92 5.53 -26.82
CA VAL A 131 33.91 5.78 -25.39
C VAL A 131 35.03 4.97 -24.73
N ILE A 132 36.00 5.67 -24.17
CA ILE A 132 37.17 5.07 -23.52
C ILE A 132 36.87 4.84 -22.04
N VAL A 133 36.98 3.59 -21.59
CA VAL A 133 36.77 3.19 -20.21
C VAL A 133 38.08 2.73 -19.60
N VAL A 134 38.46 3.31 -18.48
CA VAL A 134 39.60 2.91 -17.65
C VAL A 134 39.12 2.80 -16.21
N ASP A 135 39.47 1.71 -15.55
CA ASP A 135 39.08 1.39 -14.18
C ASP A 135 37.55 1.52 -13.92
N GLY A 136 36.75 1.09 -14.90
CA GLY A 136 35.31 1.13 -14.83
C GLY A 136 34.68 2.53 -14.97
N ARG A 137 35.49 3.53 -15.40
CA ARG A 137 35.04 4.92 -15.59
C ARG A 137 35.32 5.43 -16.99
N VAL A 138 34.39 6.17 -17.54
CA VAL A 138 34.51 6.82 -18.85
C VAL A 138 35.49 7.99 -18.75
N GLN A 139 36.45 8.06 -19.66
CA GLN A 139 37.56 9.03 -19.64
C GLN A 139 37.36 10.24 -20.55
N ASN A 140 36.45 10.15 -21.50
CA ASN A 140 36.18 11.23 -22.47
C ASN A 140 34.70 11.63 -22.47
N ASP A 141 34.43 12.87 -22.78
CA ASP A 141 33.08 13.31 -23.13
C ASP A 141 32.70 12.67 -24.46
N PHE A 142 31.42 12.38 -24.66
CA PHE A 142 30.92 11.76 -25.86
C PHE A 142 29.45 12.12 -26.10
N ILE A 143 29.00 11.87 -27.34
CA ILE A 143 27.61 12.09 -27.72
C ILE A 143 26.92 10.75 -27.94
N ALA A 144 25.70 10.62 -27.38
CA ALA A 144 24.85 9.45 -27.57
C ALA A 144 23.45 9.85 -28.05
N ARG A 145 22.87 9.02 -28.91
CA ARG A 145 21.46 9.10 -29.33
C ARG A 145 20.68 7.95 -28.79
N ALA A 146 19.57 8.26 -28.13
CA ALA A 146 18.61 7.28 -27.65
C ALA A 146 17.24 7.95 -27.46
N LYS A 147 16.24 7.17 -27.10
CA LYS A 147 14.92 7.69 -26.70
C LYS A 147 14.93 8.19 -25.27
N PHE A 148 15.74 9.21 -24.97
CA PHE A 148 15.93 9.71 -23.63
C PHE A 148 14.64 10.25 -23.01
N ARG A 149 14.47 10.07 -21.70
CA ARG A 149 13.37 10.59 -20.90
C ARG A 149 13.63 12.01 -20.43
N ASN A 150 14.89 12.33 -20.20
CA ASN A 150 15.36 13.53 -19.54
C ASN A 150 15.87 14.53 -20.54
N ARG A 151 15.83 15.81 -20.22
CA ARG A 151 16.47 16.88 -21.00
C ARG A 151 17.96 16.90 -20.70
N GLN A 152 18.74 17.58 -21.56
CA GLN A 152 20.19 17.69 -21.44
C GLN A 152 20.63 18.20 -20.06
N GLU A 153 20.00 19.22 -19.53
CA GLU A 153 20.33 19.85 -18.25
C GLU A 153 20.19 18.86 -17.09
N GLU A 154 19.10 18.10 -17.09
CA GLU A 154 18.83 17.08 -16.06
C GLU A 154 19.82 15.90 -16.17
N LEU A 155 20.13 15.49 -17.39
CA LEU A 155 21.11 14.43 -17.64
C LEU A 155 22.50 14.87 -17.17
N THR A 156 22.90 16.10 -17.45
CA THR A 156 24.14 16.70 -16.99
C THR A 156 24.22 16.71 -15.46
N ARG A 157 23.13 17.14 -14.78
CA ARG A 157 23.03 17.08 -13.32
C ARG A 157 23.22 15.65 -12.78
N PHE A 158 22.63 14.66 -13.43
CA PHE A 158 22.81 13.28 -13.00
C PHE A 158 24.23 12.75 -13.23
N CYS A 159 24.93 13.22 -14.27
CA CYS A 159 26.35 12.92 -14.45
C CYS A 159 27.18 13.52 -13.31
N ASP A 160 26.95 14.80 -12.99
CA ASP A 160 27.68 15.53 -11.93
C ASP A 160 27.45 14.92 -10.53
N LEU A 161 26.29 14.29 -10.30
CA LEU A 161 25.94 13.55 -9.08
C LEU A 161 26.41 12.08 -9.08
N ASP A 162 27.18 11.64 -10.09
CA ASP A 162 27.62 10.25 -10.27
C ASP A 162 26.47 9.21 -10.25
N LEU A 163 25.29 9.61 -10.74
CA LEU A 163 24.12 8.76 -10.76
C LEU A 163 23.99 7.95 -12.03
N ILE A 164 24.51 8.41 -13.18
CA ILE A 164 24.42 7.73 -14.49
C ILE A 164 25.52 6.69 -14.63
N TYR A 165 25.16 5.60 -15.26
CA TYR A 165 26.12 4.60 -15.68
C TYR A 165 25.70 3.93 -17.00
N ILE A 166 26.70 3.39 -17.70
CA ILE A 166 26.52 2.54 -18.87
C ILE A 166 26.53 1.08 -18.39
N THR A 167 25.52 0.31 -18.77
CA THR A 167 25.45 -1.13 -18.45
C THR A 167 26.43 -1.93 -19.32
N GLY A 168 26.75 -3.16 -18.93
CA GLY A 168 27.56 -4.07 -19.76
C GLY A 168 26.99 -4.34 -21.16
N ASN A 169 25.70 -4.08 -21.40
CA ASN A 169 25.04 -4.17 -22.70
C ASN A 169 24.97 -2.81 -23.42
N ASN A 170 25.79 -1.84 -23.05
CA ASN A 170 25.89 -0.53 -23.67
C ASN A 170 24.57 0.26 -23.71
N SER A 171 23.75 0.13 -22.67
CA SER A 171 22.57 0.97 -22.45
C SER A 171 22.75 1.84 -21.21
N PHE A 172 21.98 2.90 -21.11
CA PHE A 172 22.07 3.81 -19.97
C PHE A 172 21.08 3.47 -18.88
N ARG A 173 21.53 3.56 -17.63
CA ARG A 173 20.71 3.57 -16.44
C ARG A 173 21.21 4.62 -15.45
N ARG A 174 20.42 4.91 -14.44
CA ARG A 174 20.86 5.74 -13.34
C ARG A 174 20.40 5.20 -11.99
N TYR A 175 21.11 5.53 -10.95
CA TYR A 175 20.67 5.39 -9.58
C TYR A 175 19.57 6.42 -9.28
N LYS A 176 18.82 6.20 -8.22
CA LYS A 176 17.87 7.18 -7.69
C LYS A 176 18.59 8.33 -7.02
N THR A 177 17.96 9.49 -7.00
CA THR A 177 18.35 10.58 -6.11
C THR A 177 17.91 10.25 -4.69
N GLN A 178 18.49 10.89 -3.68
CA GLN A 178 18.07 10.72 -2.28
C GLN A 178 16.59 11.05 -2.06
N GLU A 179 16.07 12.04 -2.79
CA GLU A 179 14.65 12.40 -2.76
C GLU A 179 13.78 11.29 -3.37
N GLU A 180 14.23 10.67 -4.45
CA GLU A 180 13.53 9.55 -5.09
C GLU A 180 13.62 8.23 -4.29
N GLU A 181 14.66 8.06 -3.48
CA GLU A 181 14.78 6.93 -2.55
C GLU A 181 13.80 7.05 -1.39
N LYS A 182 13.58 8.28 -0.91
CA LYS A 182 12.59 8.58 0.13
C LYS A 182 11.15 8.53 -0.38
N ALA A 183 10.93 8.81 -1.66
CA ALA A 183 9.59 8.76 -2.25
C ALA A 183 9.12 7.31 -2.39
N GLY A 184 8.05 6.97 -1.69
CA GLY A 184 7.38 5.68 -1.79
C GLY A 184 6.83 5.41 -3.20
N LYS A 185 6.46 4.17 -3.46
CA LYS A 185 5.77 3.78 -4.69
C LYS A 185 4.27 4.03 -4.50
N THR A 186 3.65 4.77 -5.42
CA THR A 186 2.20 4.93 -5.44
C THR A 186 1.52 3.57 -5.53
N ILE A 187 0.52 3.32 -4.67
CA ILE A 187 -0.28 2.09 -4.73
C ILE A 187 -1.06 2.02 -6.04
N THR A 188 -1.39 0.81 -6.46
CA THR A 188 -2.24 0.57 -7.63
C THR A 188 -3.62 0.14 -7.18
N ASP A 189 -4.59 0.23 -8.07
CA ASP A 189 -5.96 -0.22 -7.82
C ASP A 189 -6.10 -1.75 -7.70
N LEU A 190 -5.08 -2.51 -8.11
CA LEU A 190 -5.05 -3.97 -8.05
C LEU A 190 -4.09 -4.45 -6.96
N LEU A 191 -4.63 -4.99 -5.87
CA LEU A 191 -3.91 -5.42 -4.68
C LEU A 191 -3.76 -6.96 -4.69
N LEU A 192 -2.70 -7.46 -5.31
CA LEU A 192 -2.49 -8.91 -5.48
C LEU A 192 -1.73 -9.54 -4.32
N ASP A 193 -0.74 -8.83 -3.76
CA ASP A 193 0.24 -9.33 -2.81
C ASP A 193 0.08 -8.70 -1.41
N TRP A 194 -1.15 -8.31 -1.04
CA TRP A 194 -1.47 -7.67 0.24
C TRP A 194 -2.06 -8.64 1.27
N GLY A 195 -1.70 -9.91 1.21
CA GLY A 195 -2.27 -10.97 2.04
C GLY A 195 -3.65 -11.41 1.57
N GLN A 196 -4.15 -12.49 2.15
CA GLN A 196 -5.43 -13.14 1.80
C GLN A 196 -6.21 -13.49 3.06
N ASN A 197 -7.50 -13.86 2.91
CA ASN A 197 -8.33 -14.30 4.04
C ASN A 197 -7.71 -15.48 4.80
N GLN A 198 -7.03 -16.39 4.10
CA GLN A 198 -6.37 -17.53 4.75
C GLN A 198 -5.24 -17.07 5.65
N ASP A 199 -4.43 -16.09 5.21
CA ASP A 199 -3.34 -15.54 6.01
C ASP A 199 -3.89 -14.95 7.31
N ALA A 200 -5.02 -14.21 7.26
CA ALA A 200 -5.68 -13.65 8.43
C ALA A 200 -6.20 -14.73 9.42
N THR A 201 -6.74 -15.82 8.87
CA THR A 201 -7.19 -16.96 9.69
C THR A 201 -5.99 -17.63 10.37
N ASP A 202 -4.91 -17.81 9.66
CA ASP A 202 -3.67 -18.42 10.18
C ASP A 202 -2.99 -17.52 11.21
N GLU A 203 -3.03 -16.19 11.02
CA GLU A 203 -2.58 -15.20 12.02
C GLU A 203 -3.33 -15.37 13.34
N LEU A 204 -4.67 -15.41 13.32
CA LEU A 204 -5.49 -15.59 14.52
C LEU A 204 -5.29 -16.96 15.17
N ARG A 205 -5.21 -18.03 14.37
CA ARG A 205 -4.97 -19.38 14.90
C ARG A 205 -3.66 -19.47 15.65
N LYS A 206 -2.59 -18.94 15.07
CA LYS A 206 -1.28 -18.89 15.72
C LYS A 206 -1.29 -18.03 16.99
N LEU A 207 -1.98 -16.88 16.93
CA LEU A 207 -2.04 -15.95 18.05
C LEU A 207 -2.72 -16.56 19.29
N PHE A 208 -3.79 -17.35 19.07
CA PHE A 208 -4.63 -17.91 20.13
C PHE A 208 -4.49 -19.42 20.29
N ASP A 209 -3.56 -20.06 19.60
CA ASP A 209 -3.35 -21.52 19.60
C ASP A 209 -4.65 -22.30 19.26
N ILE A 210 -5.42 -21.78 18.27
CA ILE A 210 -6.68 -22.39 17.82
C ILE A 210 -6.37 -23.51 16.84
N LYS A 211 -6.97 -24.68 17.07
CA LYS A 211 -6.80 -25.85 16.20
C LYS A 211 -7.41 -25.65 14.82
N ASP A 212 -6.92 -26.41 13.83
CA ASP A 212 -7.36 -26.28 12.44
C ASP A 212 -8.84 -26.60 12.20
N ASP A 213 -9.42 -27.45 13.04
CA ASP A 213 -10.83 -27.85 13.02
C ASP A 213 -11.75 -26.89 13.77
N GLU A 214 -11.19 -25.96 14.52
CA GLU A 214 -11.93 -24.93 15.25
C GLU A 214 -12.05 -23.64 14.45
N LYS A 215 -13.17 -22.95 14.63
CA LYS A 215 -13.44 -21.66 13.96
C LYS A 215 -12.76 -20.53 14.72
N ALA A 216 -11.85 -19.81 14.06
CA ALA A 216 -11.18 -18.68 14.69
C ALA A 216 -12.06 -17.40 14.67
N PHE A 217 -12.46 -16.96 13.49
CA PHE A 217 -13.32 -15.78 13.28
C PHE A 217 -13.83 -15.79 11.83
N ASP A 218 -14.96 -15.13 11.56
CA ASP A 218 -15.52 -15.04 10.21
C ASP A 218 -14.89 -13.91 9.39
N ASN A 219 -14.21 -14.27 8.32
CA ASN A 219 -13.67 -13.32 7.35
C ASN A 219 -12.75 -12.22 7.94
N PRO A 220 -11.76 -12.57 8.76
CA PRO A 220 -10.82 -11.58 9.27
C PRO A 220 -10.01 -10.97 8.13
N LYS A 221 -9.52 -9.76 8.31
CA LYS A 221 -8.59 -9.14 7.36
C LYS A 221 -7.15 -9.41 7.79
N PRO A 222 -6.23 -9.71 6.84
CA PRO A 222 -4.83 -9.94 7.16
C PRO A 222 -4.15 -8.63 7.60
N GLU A 223 -3.24 -8.74 8.53
CA GLU A 223 -2.49 -7.58 9.02
C GLU A 223 -1.72 -6.86 7.90
N LEU A 224 -1.21 -7.58 6.92
CA LEU A 224 -0.50 -7.00 5.77
C LEU A 224 -1.38 -6.08 4.92
N LEU A 225 -2.67 -6.42 4.71
CA LEU A 225 -3.60 -5.55 4.00
C LEU A 225 -3.80 -4.24 4.75
N ILE A 226 -4.08 -4.34 6.04
CA ILE A 226 -4.38 -3.19 6.90
C ILE A 226 -3.12 -2.32 7.10
N SER A 227 -1.95 -2.93 7.25
CA SER A 227 -0.66 -2.23 7.33
C SER A 227 -0.42 -1.37 6.10
N ASN A 228 -0.54 -1.94 4.91
CA ASN A 228 -0.34 -1.20 3.68
C ASN A 228 -1.35 -0.05 3.50
N ILE A 229 -2.60 -0.22 3.94
CA ILE A 229 -3.60 0.85 3.95
C ILE A 229 -3.17 1.97 4.90
N ILE A 230 -2.83 1.64 6.14
CA ILE A 230 -2.44 2.60 7.18
C ILE A 230 -1.15 3.34 6.76
N GLU A 231 -0.11 2.62 6.36
CA GLU A 231 1.16 3.23 5.96
C GLU A 231 1.03 4.12 4.72
N SER A 232 0.15 3.78 3.76
CA SER A 232 -0.05 4.59 2.56
C SER A 232 -0.79 5.90 2.80
N SER A 233 -1.49 6.04 3.94
CA SER A 233 -2.43 7.13 4.20
C SER A 233 -2.20 7.89 5.50
N THR A 234 -1.28 7.44 6.34
CA THR A 234 -0.98 8.04 7.66
C THR A 234 0.51 8.06 7.96
N GLU A 235 0.90 8.90 8.92
CA GLU A 235 2.23 8.94 9.51
C GLU A 235 2.18 8.45 10.98
N GLU A 236 3.35 8.23 11.60
CA GLU A 236 3.43 7.87 13.02
C GLU A 236 2.78 8.94 13.89
N GLY A 237 1.99 8.50 14.86
CA GLY A 237 1.23 9.37 15.76
C GLY A 237 -0.14 9.80 15.25
N ASP A 238 -0.47 9.57 13.99
CA ASP A 238 -1.81 9.81 13.46
C ASP A 238 -2.85 8.90 14.10
N ILE A 239 -4.13 9.30 14.02
CA ILE A 239 -5.26 8.55 14.58
C ILE A 239 -5.91 7.71 13.49
N VAL A 240 -5.97 6.41 13.72
CA VAL A 240 -6.71 5.43 12.90
C VAL A 240 -8.02 5.09 13.59
N MET A 241 -9.14 5.26 12.91
CA MET A 241 -10.45 4.91 13.45
C MET A 241 -11.08 3.77 12.66
N ASP A 242 -11.54 2.73 13.35
CA ASP A 242 -12.33 1.63 12.77
C ASP A 242 -13.63 1.47 13.56
N PHE A 243 -14.75 1.76 12.90
CA PHE A 243 -16.08 1.70 13.52
C PHE A 243 -16.81 0.36 13.25
N HIS A 244 -16.12 -0.61 12.67
CA HIS A 244 -16.50 -2.01 12.53
C HIS A 244 -15.29 -2.90 12.82
N LEU A 245 -14.77 -2.80 14.04
CA LEU A 245 -13.45 -3.31 14.42
C LEU A 245 -13.28 -4.82 14.19
N GLY A 246 -14.35 -5.60 14.25
CA GLY A 246 -14.34 -7.02 13.98
C GLY A 246 -13.33 -7.77 14.85
N SER A 247 -12.40 -8.47 14.22
CA SER A 247 -11.36 -9.23 14.92
C SER A 247 -10.24 -8.36 15.52
N GLY A 248 -10.32 -7.04 15.47
CA GLY A 248 -9.33 -6.13 16.03
C GLY A 248 -8.05 -5.96 15.19
N THR A 249 -8.06 -6.36 13.91
CA THR A 249 -6.86 -6.28 13.05
C THR A 249 -6.38 -4.85 12.90
N THR A 250 -7.29 -3.90 12.67
CA THR A 250 -6.94 -2.48 12.50
C THR A 250 -6.26 -1.91 13.74
N ALA A 251 -6.79 -2.20 14.94
CA ALA A 251 -6.19 -1.73 16.19
C ALA A 251 -4.81 -2.37 16.44
N ALA A 252 -4.68 -3.68 16.20
CA ALA A 252 -3.41 -4.40 16.33
C ALA A 252 -2.32 -3.82 15.41
N VAL A 253 -2.66 -3.58 14.14
CA VAL A 253 -1.75 -3.03 13.15
C VAL A 253 -1.40 -1.57 13.45
N ALA A 254 -2.37 -0.73 13.78
CA ALA A 254 -2.13 0.66 14.15
C ALA A 254 -1.19 0.76 15.35
N HIS A 255 -1.37 -0.09 16.36
CA HIS A 255 -0.50 -0.18 17.54
C HIS A 255 0.95 -0.55 17.16
N LYS A 256 1.14 -1.59 16.35
CA LYS A 256 2.47 -2.03 15.87
C LYS A 256 3.17 -0.98 15.00
N LEU A 257 2.40 -0.13 14.33
CA LEU A 257 2.89 0.96 13.46
C LEU A 257 3.03 2.30 14.20
N ASN A 258 2.91 2.35 15.54
CA ASN A 258 2.97 3.57 16.33
C ASN A 258 1.92 4.62 15.96
N ARG A 259 0.73 4.18 15.50
CA ARG A 259 -0.43 5.06 15.32
C ARG A 259 -1.32 4.98 16.55
N GLN A 260 -2.01 6.07 16.85
CA GLN A 260 -3.12 6.03 17.79
C GLN A 260 -4.32 5.35 17.13
N TYR A 261 -5.22 4.76 17.89
CA TYR A 261 -6.39 4.13 17.29
C TYR A 261 -7.64 4.26 18.17
N ILE A 262 -8.79 4.31 17.50
CA ILE A 262 -10.11 4.26 18.07
C ILE A 262 -10.85 3.12 17.39
N GLY A 263 -11.12 2.05 18.13
CA GLY A 263 -11.87 0.89 17.64
C GLY A 263 -13.27 0.85 18.26
N ILE A 264 -14.29 0.69 17.43
CA ILE A 264 -15.68 0.57 17.88
C ILE A 264 -16.23 -0.75 17.37
N GLU A 265 -16.84 -1.51 18.28
CA GLU A 265 -17.49 -2.78 17.96
C GLU A 265 -18.67 -2.98 18.92
N GLN A 266 -19.79 -3.45 18.40
CA GLN A 266 -21.01 -3.67 19.19
C GLN A 266 -21.20 -5.12 19.65
N MET A 267 -20.37 -6.04 19.13
CA MET A 267 -20.54 -7.46 19.37
C MET A 267 -19.77 -7.90 20.63
N GLU A 268 -20.31 -8.85 21.36
CA GLU A 268 -19.76 -9.34 22.63
C GLU A 268 -18.36 -9.96 22.54
N TYR A 269 -17.93 -10.38 21.35
CA TYR A 269 -16.59 -10.96 21.15
C TYR A 269 -15.44 -9.95 21.36
N VAL A 270 -15.73 -8.67 21.57
CA VAL A 270 -14.68 -7.68 21.94
C VAL A 270 -13.90 -8.16 23.15
N SER A 271 -14.60 -8.59 24.20
CA SER A 271 -13.98 -9.04 25.46
C SER A 271 -13.17 -10.33 25.30
N THR A 272 -13.60 -11.24 24.43
CA THR A 272 -13.00 -12.57 24.27
C THR A 272 -11.98 -12.68 23.15
N LEU A 273 -11.97 -11.74 22.20
CA LEU A 273 -11.09 -11.77 21.03
C LEU A 273 -10.24 -10.50 20.93
N VAL A 274 -10.87 -9.31 20.89
CA VAL A 274 -10.15 -8.07 20.59
C VAL A 274 -9.22 -7.66 21.72
N ILE A 275 -9.72 -7.65 22.96
CA ILE A 275 -8.92 -7.32 24.15
C ILE A 275 -7.74 -8.29 24.30
N PRO A 276 -7.93 -9.62 24.30
CA PRO A 276 -6.81 -10.57 24.36
C PRO A 276 -5.81 -10.40 23.19
N ARG A 277 -6.28 -10.07 21.96
CA ARG A 277 -5.39 -9.78 20.85
C ARG A 277 -4.49 -8.59 21.15
N LEU A 278 -5.06 -7.48 21.62
CA LEU A 278 -4.30 -6.28 21.95
C LEU A 278 -3.33 -6.48 23.11
N GLN A 279 -3.71 -7.30 24.11
CA GLN A 279 -2.80 -7.69 25.20
C GLN A 279 -1.57 -8.42 24.64
N LYS A 280 -1.78 -9.39 23.75
CA LYS A 280 -0.66 -10.10 23.09
C LYS A 280 0.20 -9.19 22.21
N VAL A 281 -0.40 -8.21 21.55
CA VAL A 281 0.36 -7.19 20.80
C VAL A 281 1.26 -6.40 21.75
N ILE A 282 0.75 -5.93 22.89
CA ILE A 282 1.54 -5.22 23.92
C ILE A 282 2.65 -6.13 24.49
N GLU A 283 2.39 -7.41 24.66
CA GLU A 283 3.38 -8.40 25.10
C GLU A 283 4.46 -8.70 24.05
N GLY A 284 4.34 -8.18 22.82
CA GLY A 284 5.33 -8.34 21.76
C GLY A 284 5.18 -9.63 20.97
N GLU A 285 3.93 -10.06 20.69
CA GLU A 285 3.69 -11.21 19.83
C GLU A 285 4.36 -11.06 18.45
N GLN A 286 4.77 -12.18 17.83
CA GLN A 286 5.61 -12.19 16.63
C GLN A 286 4.89 -12.70 15.37
N GLY A 287 3.55 -12.63 15.35
CA GLY A 287 2.71 -12.96 14.18
C GLY A 287 2.47 -11.75 13.25
N GLY A 288 1.68 -11.97 12.22
CA GLY A 288 1.29 -10.93 11.27
C GLY A 288 2.47 -10.11 10.74
N ILE A 289 2.40 -8.79 10.90
CA ILE A 289 3.44 -7.85 10.48
C ILE A 289 4.56 -7.64 11.51
N SER A 290 4.50 -8.23 12.70
CA SER A 290 5.42 -7.94 13.81
C SER A 290 6.89 -8.00 13.39
N LYS A 291 7.28 -9.04 12.65
CA LYS A 291 8.66 -9.18 12.14
C LYS A 291 9.00 -8.17 11.04
N LEU A 292 8.02 -7.75 10.27
CA LEU A 292 8.22 -6.79 9.18
C LEU A 292 8.55 -5.39 9.71
N VAL A 293 7.92 -5.03 10.85
CA VAL A 293 8.08 -3.71 11.49
C VAL A 293 8.98 -3.75 12.73
N ASP A 294 9.67 -4.86 12.95
CA ASP A 294 10.56 -5.08 14.12
C ASP A 294 9.85 -4.82 15.47
N TRP A 295 8.59 -5.28 15.58
CA TRP A 295 7.78 -5.06 16.77
C TRP A 295 8.33 -5.84 17.99
N GLN A 296 8.57 -5.13 19.10
CA GLN A 296 9.09 -5.72 20.34
C GLN A 296 8.11 -5.67 21.52
N GLY A 297 6.89 -5.17 21.27
CA GLY A 297 5.89 -4.98 22.32
C GLY A 297 5.91 -3.58 22.92
N GLY A 298 5.06 -3.37 23.90
CA GLY A 298 4.92 -2.10 24.62
C GLY A 298 3.64 -1.35 24.28
N GLY A 299 3.48 -0.18 24.87
CA GLY A 299 2.30 0.64 24.72
C GLY A 299 1.17 0.27 25.69
N SER A 300 0.00 0.83 25.48
CA SER A 300 -1.21 0.56 26.24
C SER A 300 -2.47 0.90 25.43
N PHE A 301 -3.61 0.39 25.82
CA PHE A 301 -4.92 0.80 25.31
C PHE A 301 -5.91 0.97 26.44
N VAL A 302 -6.99 1.69 26.18
CA VAL A 302 -8.11 1.84 27.09
C VAL A 302 -9.31 1.13 26.49
N TYR A 303 -9.97 0.33 27.29
CA TYR A 303 -11.24 -0.30 26.95
C TYR A 303 -12.36 0.41 27.68
N CYS A 304 -13.43 0.75 26.96
CA CYS A 304 -14.62 1.37 27.50
C CYS A 304 -15.86 0.62 27.03
N GLU A 305 -16.81 0.44 27.91
CA GLU A 305 -18.15 -0.03 27.58
C GLU A 305 -19.17 1.07 27.86
N LEU A 306 -20.21 1.14 27.01
CA LEU A 306 -21.37 1.96 27.35
C LEU A 306 -22.15 1.28 28.46
N LEU A 307 -22.36 2.00 29.55
CA LEU A 307 -23.20 1.51 30.61
C LEU A 307 -24.67 1.46 30.15
N GLU A 308 -25.44 0.48 30.63
CA GLU A 308 -26.87 0.36 30.34
C GLU A 308 -27.66 1.63 30.71
N ASP A 309 -27.25 2.31 31.78
CA ASP A 309 -27.84 3.59 32.21
C ASP A 309 -27.62 4.72 31.19
N ALA A 310 -26.50 4.72 30.46
CA ALA A 310 -26.29 5.67 29.39
C ALA A 310 -27.21 5.41 28.18
N GLN A 311 -27.58 4.19 27.95
CA GLN A 311 -28.49 3.82 26.86
C GLN A 311 -29.94 4.18 27.18
N SER A 312 -30.39 4.04 28.45
CA SER A 312 -31.68 4.56 28.90
C SER A 312 -31.73 6.08 28.85
N LEU A 313 -30.66 6.77 29.24
CA LEU A 313 -30.57 8.23 29.16
C LEU A 313 -30.58 8.72 27.70
N ILE A 314 -29.89 8.04 26.78
CA ILE A 314 -29.93 8.36 25.35
C ILE A 314 -31.36 8.15 24.80
N SER A 315 -32.02 7.07 25.16
CA SER A 315 -33.41 6.81 24.78
C SER A 315 -34.37 7.85 25.35
N GLU A 316 -34.22 8.23 26.60
CA GLU A 316 -34.99 9.30 27.25
C GLU A 316 -34.77 10.67 26.55
N ILE A 317 -33.53 11.00 26.18
CA ILE A 317 -33.22 12.22 25.42
C ILE A 317 -33.84 12.17 24.00
N GLN A 318 -33.84 11.01 23.36
CA GLN A 318 -34.44 10.86 22.03
C GLN A 318 -35.96 10.93 22.05
N GLU A 319 -36.60 10.46 23.14
CA GLU A 319 -38.03 10.47 23.32
C GLU A 319 -38.55 11.77 23.95
N ALA A 320 -37.65 12.57 24.57
CA ALA A 320 -38.01 13.82 25.23
C ALA A 320 -38.50 14.86 24.19
N ASN A 321 -39.61 15.48 24.50
CA ASN A 321 -40.08 16.62 23.74
C ASN A 321 -39.33 17.91 24.12
N HIS A 322 -39.52 18.97 23.35
CA HIS A 322 -38.77 20.22 23.48
C HIS A 322 -38.86 20.89 24.87
N ASP A 323 -39.95 20.63 25.62
CA ASP A 323 -40.17 21.17 26.95
C ASP A 323 -39.44 20.35 28.06
N GLN A 324 -39.10 19.11 27.78
CA GLN A 324 -38.37 18.22 28.67
C GLN A 324 -36.87 18.31 28.57
N ILE A 325 -36.34 18.74 27.42
CA ILE A 325 -34.88 18.87 27.18
C ILE A 325 -34.20 19.89 28.10
N ASN A 326 -34.95 20.86 28.63
CA ASN A 326 -34.42 21.85 29.58
C ASN A 326 -34.37 21.41 31.02
N LEU A 327 -34.76 20.15 31.33
CA LEU A 327 -34.81 19.58 32.67
C LEU A 327 -33.77 18.48 32.94
N VAL A 328 -33.00 18.11 31.91
CA VAL A 328 -31.86 17.20 31.96
C VAL A 328 -30.59 18.02 31.71
#